data_50fc1d3a0d773bdaaa0bfe603a84b296
#
_entry.id   50fc1d3a0d773bdaaa0bfe603a84b296
#
_cell.length_a   1.000
_cell.length_b   1.000
_cell.length_c   1.000
_cell.angle_alpha   90.00
_cell.angle_beta   90.00
_cell.angle_gamma   90.00
#
_symmetry.space_group_name_H-M   'P 1'
#
loop_
_entity.id
_entity.type
_entity.pdbx_description
1 polymer ?
#
loop_
_entity_poly.entity_id
_entity_poly.type
_entity_poly.pdbx_seq_one_letter_code
_entity_poly.pdbx_strand_id
1 'polypeptide(L)'
;LKRWSRRLQRYCVLVLYNDYTLTSEDADKIYQALNDSNPRQKKDVLLILVSRGGYPIPAYQISKLCRESAREKFMVSVPRHAKSAATMICLGADAVHMGPLGHLGPIDPQWRDNEGGLTSGLALQNSLLTITKWVAENPGSQGMWAEVLSRDKNFDYGDIGEFERIT
;
A
#
# COMPACT_ATOMS: atom_id res chain seq x y z
N LEU A 1 20.39 8.52 -24.83
CA LEU A 1 20.50 9.02 -23.47
C LEU A 1 20.30 10.54 -23.37
N LYS A 2 20.97 11.38 -24.20
CA LYS A 2 20.88 12.86 -24.14
C LYS A 2 19.46 13.43 -24.31
N ARG A 3 18.57 12.77 -25.06
CA ARG A 3 17.17 13.24 -25.26
C ARG A 3 16.30 13.03 -24.01
N TRP A 4 16.54 11.99 -23.23
CA TRP A 4 15.82 11.71 -22.00
C TRP A 4 16.29 12.60 -20.85
N SER A 5 17.58 12.91 -20.78
CA SER A 5 18.14 13.76 -19.74
C SER A 5 17.51 15.17 -19.73
N ARG A 6 17.23 15.77 -20.91
CA ARG A 6 16.57 17.08 -20.99
C ARG A 6 15.15 17.09 -20.43
N ARG A 7 14.39 15.99 -20.65
CA ARG A 7 13.01 15.89 -20.12
C ARG A 7 12.97 15.72 -18.61
N LEU A 8 13.97 15.06 -18.03
CA LEU A 8 14.07 14.84 -16.58
C LEU A 8 14.63 16.04 -15.83
N GLN A 9 15.27 17.00 -16.49
CA GLN A 9 15.86 18.19 -15.84
C GLN A 9 14.83 19.04 -15.07
N ARG A 10 13.57 19.01 -15.47
CA ARG A 10 12.49 19.72 -14.78
C ARG A 10 12.03 19.07 -13.48
N TYR A 11 12.44 17.81 -13.25
CA TYR A 11 12.08 17.04 -12.07
C TYR A 11 13.22 16.94 -11.08
N CYS A 12 12.87 16.95 -9.79
CA CYS A 12 13.65 16.31 -8.75
C CYS A 12 13.31 14.83 -8.82
N VAL A 13 14.25 14.02 -9.31
CA VAL A 13 14.04 12.58 -9.50
C VAL A 13 14.55 11.85 -8.28
N LEU A 14 13.66 11.12 -7.61
CA LEU A 14 13.96 10.25 -6.49
C LEU A 14 13.73 8.79 -6.88
N VAL A 15 14.48 7.89 -6.29
CA VAL A 15 14.30 6.44 -6.47
C VAL A 15 14.10 5.81 -5.10
N LEU A 16 12.94 5.20 -4.91
CA LEU A 16 12.66 4.36 -3.75
C LEU A 16 12.52 2.91 -4.23
N TYR A 17 13.59 2.16 -4.04
CA TYR A 17 13.62 0.72 -4.27
C TYR A 17 13.70 0.02 -2.91
N ASN A 18 12.62 -0.64 -2.51
CA ASN A 18 12.54 -1.31 -1.23
C ASN A 18 11.83 -2.67 -1.38
N ASP A 19 12.62 -3.75 -1.29
CA ASP A 19 12.11 -5.13 -1.28
C ASP A 19 11.75 -5.63 0.13
N TYR A 20 12.03 -4.82 1.15
CA TYR A 20 11.70 -5.07 2.55
C TYR A 20 10.44 -4.29 2.98
N THR A 21 10.17 -4.29 4.27
CA THR A 21 9.09 -3.50 4.86
C THR A 21 9.42 -2.01 4.80
N LEU A 22 8.53 -1.21 4.23
CA LEU A 22 8.63 0.26 4.21
C LEU A 22 8.44 0.80 5.62
N THR A 23 9.43 1.59 6.08
CA THR A 23 9.53 2.08 7.46
C THR A 23 9.73 3.60 7.53
N SER A 24 9.77 4.16 8.75
CA SER A 24 10.06 5.58 8.96
C SER A 24 11.44 5.99 8.45
N GLU A 25 12.42 5.08 8.47
CA GLU A 25 13.76 5.34 7.92
C GLU A 25 13.71 5.66 6.41
N ASP A 26 12.80 5.01 5.67
CA ASP A 26 12.61 5.34 4.25
C ASP A 26 12.02 6.73 4.06
N ALA A 27 11.11 7.15 4.94
CA ALA A 27 10.56 8.50 4.92
C ALA A 27 11.63 9.55 5.26
N ASP A 28 12.49 9.27 6.24
CA ASP A 28 13.61 10.16 6.59
C ASP A 28 14.61 10.30 5.44
N LYS A 29 14.94 9.22 4.74
CA LYS A 29 15.81 9.25 3.56
C LYS A 29 15.20 10.09 2.43
N ILE A 30 13.90 9.95 2.19
CA ILE A 30 13.19 10.77 1.19
C ILE A 30 13.20 12.24 1.60
N TYR A 31 12.96 12.55 2.86
CA TYR A 31 13.02 13.92 3.37
C TYR A 31 14.40 14.55 3.15
N GLN A 32 15.47 13.86 3.51
CA GLN A 32 16.84 14.32 3.29
C GLN A 32 17.13 14.53 1.80
N ALA A 33 16.80 13.56 0.96
CA ALA A 33 17.02 13.64 -0.49
C ALA A 33 16.26 14.82 -1.14
N LEU A 34 15.05 15.13 -0.68
CA LEU A 34 14.28 16.28 -1.14
C LEU A 34 14.94 17.61 -0.72
N ASN A 35 15.38 17.71 0.52
CA ASN A 35 16.08 18.91 1.00
C ASN A 35 17.38 19.19 0.25
N ASP A 36 18.14 18.14 -0.06
CA ASP A 36 19.41 18.26 -0.79
C ASP A 36 19.20 18.58 -2.27
N SER A 37 18.22 17.94 -2.90
CA SER A 37 18.04 17.99 -4.36
C SER A 37 17.05 19.07 -4.83
N ASN A 38 16.11 19.47 -3.97
CA ASN A 38 15.06 20.47 -4.28
C ASN A 38 14.80 21.48 -3.17
N PRO A 39 15.84 22.08 -2.52
CA PRO A 39 15.73 22.87 -1.29
C PRO A 39 14.86 24.12 -1.39
N ARG A 40 14.51 24.53 -2.61
CA ARG A 40 13.66 25.72 -2.88
C ARG A 40 12.41 25.37 -3.67
N GLN A 41 12.03 24.09 -3.71
CA GLN A 41 10.84 23.62 -4.44
C GLN A 41 10.78 24.12 -5.91
N LYS A 42 11.92 24.19 -6.56
CA LYS A 42 12.02 24.76 -7.93
C LYS A 42 11.60 23.77 -9.02
N LYS A 43 11.54 22.48 -8.68
CA LYS A 43 11.25 21.40 -9.61
C LYS A 43 10.02 20.63 -9.16
N ASP A 44 9.34 20.05 -10.13
CA ASP A 44 8.36 18.99 -9.86
C ASP A 44 9.07 17.77 -9.28
N VAL A 45 8.36 16.93 -8.54
CA VAL A 45 8.92 15.69 -7.98
C VAL A 45 8.48 14.52 -8.83
N LEU A 46 9.44 13.68 -9.21
CA LEU A 46 9.22 12.38 -9.82
C LEU A 46 9.82 11.30 -8.92
N LEU A 47 8.96 10.49 -8.31
CA LEU A 47 9.37 9.33 -7.54
C LEU A 47 9.28 8.06 -8.41
N ILE A 48 10.41 7.40 -8.62
CA ILE A 48 10.46 6.06 -9.20
C ILE A 48 10.33 5.07 -8.04
N LEU A 49 9.22 4.34 -8.02
CA LEU A 49 8.82 3.52 -6.88
C LEU A 49 8.76 2.04 -7.24
N VAL A 50 9.50 1.23 -6.49
CA VAL A 50 9.39 -0.23 -6.46
C VAL A 50 9.40 -0.66 -5.00
N SER A 51 8.27 -1.16 -4.50
CA SER A 51 8.16 -1.58 -3.10
C SER A 51 7.03 -2.59 -2.91
N ARG A 52 7.23 -3.50 -1.97
CA ARG A 52 6.20 -4.44 -1.51
C ARG A 52 5.23 -3.81 -0.49
N GLY A 53 5.52 -2.59 -0.05
CA GLY A 53 4.76 -1.91 0.98
C GLY A 53 5.36 -2.09 2.37
N GLY A 54 4.56 -1.84 3.39
CA GLY A 54 4.98 -1.86 4.79
C GLY A 54 4.04 -1.03 5.65
N TYR A 55 4.59 -0.22 6.56
CA TYR A 55 3.77 0.58 7.46
C TYR A 55 3.06 1.73 6.72
N PRO A 56 1.76 1.96 7.00
CA PRO A 56 0.97 2.98 6.30
C PRO A 56 1.41 4.42 6.64
N ILE A 57 1.83 4.68 7.88
CA ILE A 57 2.25 6.02 8.32
C ILE A 57 3.46 6.53 7.52
N PRO A 58 4.58 5.79 7.39
CA PRO A 58 5.69 6.19 6.53
C PRO A 58 5.28 6.41 5.07
N ALA A 59 4.41 5.58 4.53
CA ALA A 59 3.92 5.74 3.16
C ALA A 59 3.16 7.07 2.98
N TYR A 60 2.27 7.39 3.92
CA TYR A 60 1.58 8.68 3.96
C TYR A 60 2.57 9.85 4.06
N GLN A 61 3.57 9.74 4.95
CA GLN A 61 4.61 10.77 5.11
C GLN A 61 5.40 10.98 3.82
N ILE A 62 5.84 9.92 3.16
CA ILE A 62 6.55 10.00 1.87
C ILE A 62 5.69 10.70 0.82
N SER A 63 4.44 10.30 0.69
CA SER A 63 3.50 10.91 -0.26
C SER A 63 3.34 12.41 0.00
N LYS A 64 3.11 12.79 1.27
CA LYS A 64 2.97 14.18 1.71
C LYS A 64 4.24 14.98 1.44
N LEU A 65 5.41 14.47 1.83
CA LEU A 65 6.71 15.14 1.61
C LEU A 65 6.97 15.40 0.13
N CYS A 66 6.73 14.41 -0.73
CA CYS A 66 6.90 14.56 -2.17
C CYS A 66 5.94 15.62 -2.74
N ARG A 67 4.69 15.64 -2.28
CA ARG A 67 3.68 16.59 -2.70
C ARG A 67 4.03 18.02 -2.29
N GLU A 68 4.39 18.21 -1.02
CA GLU A 68 4.74 19.52 -0.46
C GLU A 68 6.05 20.08 -1.02
N SER A 69 6.99 19.19 -1.41
CA SER A 69 8.28 19.60 -2.00
C SER A 69 8.22 19.81 -3.51
N ALA A 70 7.13 19.45 -4.17
CA ALA A 70 6.96 19.66 -5.60
C ALA A 70 6.62 21.13 -5.89
N ARG A 71 7.17 21.66 -7.00
CA ARG A 71 6.81 23.00 -7.46
C ARG A 71 5.32 23.09 -7.82
N GLU A 72 4.85 22.16 -8.64
CA GLU A 72 3.47 22.10 -9.12
C GLU A 72 2.94 20.69 -9.03
N LYS A 73 3.75 19.68 -9.43
CA LYS A 73 3.28 18.29 -9.60
C LYS A 73 4.19 17.29 -8.91
N PHE A 74 3.56 16.39 -8.18
CA PHE A 74 4.15 15.15 -7.71
C PHE A 74 3.72 14.00 -8.61
N MET A 75 4.68 13.32 -9.21
CA MET A 75 4.47 12.20 -10.13
C MET A 75 5.13 10.94 -9.60
N VAL A 76 4.49 9.80 -9.78
CA VAL A 76 5.05 8.49 -9.44
C VAL A 76 5.22 7.66 -10.72
N SER A 77 6.36 7.02 -10.85
CA SER A 77 6.60 6.01 -11.87
C SER A 77 6.76 4.64 -11.21
N VAL A 78 5.94 3.67 -11.61
CA VAL A 78 5.95 2.29 -11.10
C VAL A 78 6.44 1.36 -12.21
N PRO A 79 7.76 1.12 -12.32
CA PRO A 79 8.29 0.26 -13.36
C PRO A 79 7.97 -1.22 -13.14
N ARG A 80 7.72 -1.65 -11.91
CA ARG A 80 7.46 -3.05 -11.57
C ARG A 80 6.28 -3.22 -10.62
N HIS A 81 6.45 -2.96 -9.33
CA HIS A 81 5.36 -3.11 -8.36
C HIS A 81 5.37 -2.02 -7.30
N ALA A 82 4.19 -1.61 -6.88
CA ALA A 82 3.94 -0.84 -5.68
C ALA A 82 2.73 -1.46 -4.98
N LYS A 83 2.95 -2.17 -3.87
CA LYS A 83 1.92 -2.96 -3.18
C LYS A 83 1.58 -2.38 -1.81
N SER A 84 0.35 -2.63 -1.35
CA SER A 84 -0.08 -2.25 0.00
C SER A 84 0.23 -0.77 0.29
N ALA A 85 0.97 -0.45 1.36
CA ALA A 85 1.35 0.92 1.72
C ALA A 85 2.06 1.68 0.58
N ALA A 86 2.82 1.01 -0.31
CA ALA A 86 3.41 1.66 -1.48
C ALA A 86 2.35 2.12 -2.51
N THR A 87 1.22 1.43 -2.59
CA THR A 87 0.07 1.91 -3.39
C THR A 87 -0.49 3.20 -2.82
N MET A 88 -0.50 3.39 -1.49
CA MET A 88 -0.94 4.64 -0.87
C MET A 88 -0.07 5.84 -1.30
N ILE A 89 1.25 5.64 -1.49
CA ILE A 89 2.12 6.68 -2.02
C ILE A 89 1.64 7.11 -3.42
N CYS A 90 1.27 6.14 -4.26
CA CYS A 90 0.77 6.41 -5.62
C CYS A 90 -0.53 7.22 -5.61
N LEU A 91 -1.44 6.96 -4.65
CA LEU A 91 -2.72 7.67 -4.55
C LEU A 91 -2.56 9.16 -4.22
N GLY A 92 -1.47 9.56 -3.58
CA GLY A 92 -1.17 10.96 -3.29
C GLY A 92 -0.51 11.72 -4.46
N ALA A 93 -0.21 11.05 -5.58
CA ALA A 93 0.42 11.65 -6.74
C ALA A 93 -0.60 12.30 -7.69
N ASP A 94 -0.18 13.33 -8.43
CA ASP A 94 -0.99 13.94 -9.49
C ASP A 94 -1.12 13.02 -10.72
N ALA A 95 -0.12 12.16 -10.95
CA ALA A 95 -0.18 11.15 -12.00
C ALA A 95 0.72 9.95 -11.65
N VAL A 96 0.25 8.77 -12.02
CA VAL A 96 0.99 7.52 -11.90
C VAL A 96 1.29 6.97 -13.29
N HIS A 97 2.57 6.79 -13.58
CA HIS A 97 3.06 6.18 -14.80
C HIS A 97 3.47 4.74 -14.54
N MET A 98 2.76 3.82 -15.13
CA MET A 98 3.06 2.40 -14.97
C MET A 98 3.89 1.88 -16.15
N GLY A 99 4.96 1.17 -15.85
CA GLY A 99 5.72 0.43 -16.85
C GLY A 99 4.94 -0.80 -17.36
N PRO A 100 5.41 -1.45 -18.44
CA PRO A 100 4.74 -2.65 -18.98
C PRO A 100 4.58 -3.80 -17.97
N LEU A 101 5.47 -3.87 -16.98
CA LEU A 101 5.43 -4.82 -15.87
C LEU A 101 4.92 -4.17 -14.57
N GLY A 102 4.46 -2.93 -14.67
CA GLY A 102 3.98 -2.15 -13.53
C GLY A 102 2.64 -2.68 -13.03
N HIS A 103 2.50 -2.86 -11.72
CA HIS A 103 1.22 -3.16 -11.09
C HIS A 103 1.14 -2.58 -9.69
N LEU A 104 -0.07 -2.19 -9.30
CA LEU A 104 -0.41 -1.82 -7.94
C LEU A 104 -0.97 -3.05 -7.22
N GLY A 105 -0.81 -3.10 -5.91
CA GLY A 105 -1.42 -4.13 -5.08
C GLY A 105 -2.57 -3.58 -4.24
N PRO A 106 -3.36 -4.45 -3.62
CA PRO A 106 -4.43 -4.03 -2.73
C PRO A 106 -3.87 -3.28 -1.53
N ILE A 107 -4.68 -2.34 -1.02
CA ILE A 107 -4.46 -1.67 0.26
C ILE A 107 -5.47 -2.29 1.21
N ASP A 108 -5.05 -3.32 1.91
CA ASP A 108 -5.88 -4.02 2.88
C ASP A 108 -5.15 -4.13 4.22
N PRO A 109 -5.86 -3.97 5.34
CA PRO A 109 -5.27 -4.20 6.64
C PRO A 109 -4.83 -5.67 6.74
N GLN A 110 -3.59 -5.87 7.21
CA GLN A 110 -3.04 -7.18 7.44
C GLN A 110 -3.21 -7.52 8.93
N TRP A 111 -3.82 -8.66 9.21
CA TRP A 111 -3.98 -9.19 10.55
C TRP A 111 -2.93 -10.27 10.81
N ARG A 112 -2.36 -10.28 12.02
CA ARG A 112 -1.52 -11.41 12.45
C ARG A 112 -2.39 -12.46 13.10
N ASP A 113 -2.37 -13.66 12.55
CA ASP A 113 -2.98 -14.81 13.20
C ASP A 113 -2.17 -15.26 14.43
N ASN A 114 -2.73 -16.17 15.22
CA ASN A 114 -2.11 -16.68 16.42
C ASN A 114 -0.83 -17.50 16.16
N GLU A 115 -0.56 -17.87 14.91
CA GLU A 115 0.65 -18.58 14.48
C GLU A 115 1.70 -17.62 13.87
N GLY A 116 1.42 -16.31 13.84
CA GLY A 116 2.29 -15.26 13.31
C GLY A 116 2.19 -15.06 11.80
N GLY A 117 1.26 -15.74 11.13
CA GLY A 117 0.91 -15.52 9.73
C GLY A 117 0.27 -14.14 9.53
N LEU A 118 0.33 -13.64 8.28
CA LEU A 118 -0.37 -12.41 7.89
C LEU A 118 -1.57 -12.78 7.03
N THR A 119 -2.76 -12.43 7.52
CA THR A 119 -4.03 -12.62 6.82
C THR A 119 -4.65 -11.28 6.48
N SER A 120 -5.24 -11.16 5.28
CA SER A 120 -5.98 -9.98 4.88
C SER A 120 -7.28 -9.87 5.67
N GLY A 121 -7.51 -8.75 6.34
CA GLY A 121 -8.77 -8.48 7.03
C GLY A 121 -9.97 -8.47 6.08
N LEU A 122 -9.79 -7.98 4.85
CA LEU A 122 -10.83 -8.04 3.81
C LEU A 122 -11.12 -9.47 3.37
N ALA A 123 -10.12 -10.36 3.33
CA ALA A 123 -10.33 -11.76 2.99
C ALA A 123 -11.21 -12.45 4.04
N LEU A 124 -10.98 -12.18 5.32
CA LEU A 124 -11.81 -12.72 6.41
C LEU A 124 -13.26 -12.25 6.28
N GLN A 125 -13.48 -10.93 6.14
CA GLN A 125 -14.80 -10.35 5.96
C GLN A 125 -15.53 -10.96 4.74
N ASN A 126 -14.86 -11.03 3.59
CA ASN A 126 -15.44 -11.61 2.37
C ASN A 126 -15.75 -13.10 2.52
N SER A 127 -14.92 -13.84 3.25
CA SER A 127 -15.16 -15.26 3.54
C SER A 127 -16.44 -15.42 4.37
N LEU A 128 -16.62 -14.62 5.40
CA LEU A 128 -17.83 -14.63 6.23
C LEU A 128 -19.10 -14.30 5.43
N LEU A 129 -19.04 -13.23 4.64
CA LEU A 129 -20.16 -12.84 3.78
C LEU A 129 -20.49 -13.95 2.77
N THR A 130 -19.48 -14.61 2.22
CA THR A 130 -19.65 -15.71 1.28
C THR A 130 -20.29 -16.92 1.96
N ILE A 131 -19.81 -17.31 3.15
CA ILE A 131 -20.37 -18.42 3.94
C ILE A 131 -21.84 -18.10 4.31
N THR A 132 -22.13 -16.89 4.77
CA THR A 132 -23.49 -16.45 5.11
C THR A 132 -24.43 -16.61 3.91
N LYS A 133 -23.99 -16.19 2.72
CA LYS A 133 -24.76 -16.35 1.48
C LYS A 133 -25.00 -17.81 1.15
N TRP A 134 -23.96 -18.65 1.19
CA TRP A 134 -24.08 -20.07 0.91
C TRP A 134 -25.00 -20.79 1.89
N VAL A 135 -24.97 -20.45 3.17
CA VAL A 135 -25.88 -20.99 4.19
C VAL A 135 -27.31 -20.57 3.91
N ALA A 136 -27.55 -19.31 3.50
CA ALA A 136 -28.87 -18.84 3.13
C ALA A 136 -29.44 -19.58 1.90
N GLU A 137 -28.60 -19.85 0.92
CA GLU A 137 -28.96 -20.61 -0.29
C GLU A 137 -29.12 -22.12 -0.01
N ASN A 138 -28.43 -22.65 1.00
CA ASN A 138 -28.42 -24.07 1.38
C ASN A 138 -28.60 -24.25 2.90
N PRO A 139 -29.80 -24.08 3.46
CA PRO A 139 -30.04 -24.12 4.91
C PRO A 139 -29.56 -25.41 5.61
N GLY A 140 -29.53 -26.55 4.89
CA GLY A 140 -29.00 -27.81 5.42
C GLY A 140 -27.50 -27.85 5.69
N SER A 141 -26.74 -26.84 5.22
CA SER A 141 -25.28 -26.77 5.41
C SER A 141 -24.84 -26.03 6.70
N GLN A 142 -25.77 -25.51 7.49
CA GLN A 142 -25.48 -24.71 8.70
C GLN A 142 -24.57 -25.46 9.68
N GLY A 143 -24.89 -26.73 9.99
CA GLY A 143 -24.11 -27.52 10.95
C GLY A 143 -22.67 -27.74 10.48
N MET A 144 -22.48 -28.02 9.20
CA MET A 144 -21.15 -28.17 8.61
C MET A 144 -20.31 -26.91 8.74
N TRP A 145 -20.89 -25.75 8.39
CA TRP A 145 -20.17 -24.48 8.47
C TRP A 145 -19.90 -24.05 9.92
N ALA A 146 -20.83 -24.31 10.84
CA ALA A 146 -20.61 -24.06 12.27
C ALA A 146 -19.42 -24.88 12.79
N GLU A 147 -19.29 -26.13 12.38
CA GLU A 147 -18.16 -26.98 12.76
C GLU A 147 -16.85 -26.52 12.13
N VAL A 148 -16.84 -26.13 10.85
CA VAL A 148 -15.65 -25.59 10.18
C VAL A 148 -15.16 -24.34 10.89
N LEU A 149 -16.04 -23.39 11.19
CA LEU A 149 -15.67 -22.13 11.86
C LEU A 149 -15.23 -22.36 13.31
N SER A 150 -15.81 -23.33 14.03
CA SER A 150 -15.40 -23.65 15.40
C SER A 150 -14.01 -24.29 15.51
N ARG A 151 -13.53 -24.90 14.44
CA ARG A 151 -12.20 -25.51 14.37
C ARG A 151 -11.10 -24.54 13.95
N ASP A 152 -11.48 -23.41 13.36
CA ASP A 152 -10.52 -22.38 12.97
C ASP A 152 -10.10 -21.57 14.20
N LYS A 153 -8.92 -21.91 14.74
CA LYS A 153 -8.33 -21.25 15.91
C LYS A 153 -7.97 -19.76 15.66
N ASN A 154 -8.00 -19.33 14.41
CA ASN A 154 -7.70 -17.96 14.01
C ASN A 154 -8.96 -17.09 13.99
N PHE A 155 -10.12 -17.66 14.30
CA PHE A 155 -11.39 -16.98 14.27
C PHE A 155 -11.83 -16.62 15.70
N ASP A 156 -11.53 -15.38 16.13
CA ASP A 156 -12.04 -14.81 17.36
C ASP A 156 -13.13 -13.76 17.07
N TYR A 157 -14.26 -13.87 17.75
CA TYR A 157 -15.35 -12.88 17.65
C TYR A 157 -14.95 -11.48 18.11
N GLY A 158 -13.93 -11.35 18.96
CA GLY A 158 -13.36 -10.08 19.37
C GLY A 158 -12.73 -9.31 18.20
N ASP A 159 -12.13 -10.04 17.27
CA ASP A 159 -11.45 -9.50 16.10
C ASP A 159 -12.42 -8.83 15.11
N ILE A 160 -13.65 -9.32 15.02
CA ILE A 160 -14.70 -8.74 14.15
C ILE A 160 -15.10 -7.36 14.66
N GLY A 161 -15.25 -7.19 15.98
CA GLY A 161 -15.64 -5.92 16.60
C GLY A 161 -14.54 -4.84 16.52
N GLU A 162 -13.27 -5.24 16.49
CA GLU A 162 -12.15 -4.32 16.25
C GLU A 162 -12.08 -3.88 14.79
N PHE A 163 -12.38 -4.79 13.87
CA PHE A 163 -12.37 -4.51 12.44
C PHE A 163 -13.44 -3.48 12.02
N GLU A 164 -14.64 -3.57 12.60
CA GLU A 164 -15.72 -2.59 12.38
C GLU A 164 -15.40 -1.18 12.88
N ARG A 165 -14.43 -1.04 13.81
CA ARG A 165 -14.00 0.28 14.32
C ARG A 165 -12.95 0.95 13.45
N ILE A 166 -12.29 0.20 12.55
CA ILE A 166 -11.18 0.68 11.71
C ILE A 166 -11.68 1.03 10.29
N THR A 167 -12.82 0.52 9.88
CA THR A 167 -13.47 0.80 8.59
C THR A 167 -14.55 1.86 8.69
#